data_a7f6ef46b830b2c91a60d4fc8f65d044
#
_entry.id   a7f6ef46b830b2c91a60d4fc8f65d044
#
_cell.length_a   1.000
_cell.length_b   1.000
_cell.length_c   1.000
_cell.angle_alpha   90.00
_cell.angle_beta   90.00
_cell.angle_gamma   90.00
#
_symmetry.space_group_name_H-M   'P 1'
#
loop_
_entity.id
_entity.type
_entity.pdbx_description
1 polymer ?
#
loop_
_entity_poly.entity_id
_entity_poly.type
_entity_poly.pdbx_seq_one_letter_code
_entity_poly.pdbx_strand_id
1 'polypeptide(L)'
;MEADLLFLRKLMDCKVITALDGTILRELLNPLHDGSRFHLGYSIAHAIIPVGKTSLPHRLIKASEVYYILEGRGLMHVDAETKEVGPGSLIYIPPMTTQFLENTGTTNIVFLCIVDPYWRPDDEELVEVDE
;
A
#
# COMPACT_ATOMS: atom_id res chain seq x y z
N MET A 1 11.90 26.58 20.92
CA MET A 1 10.52 26.14 21.09
C MET A 1 10.48 24.61 20.95
N GLU A 2 9.86 23.98 21.90
CA GLU A 2 9.74 22.52 21.87
C GLU A 2 8.67 22.08 20.90
N ALA A 3 8.93 20.96 20.23
CA ALA A 3 7.91 20.35 19.39
C ALA A 3 6.82 19.71 20.25
N ASP A 4 5.59 19.71 19.76
CA ASP A 4 4.49 19.02 20.40
C ASP A 4 4.79 17.51 20.44
N LEU A 5 4.50 16.88 21.58
CA LEU A 5 4.64 15.42 21.72
C LEU A 5 3.55 14.69 20.96
N LEU A 6 2.34 15.27 20.89
CA LEU A 6 1.24 14.67 20.16
C LEU A 6 1.32 15.08 18.69
N PHE A 7 1.37 14.08 17.83
CA PHE A 7 1.23 14.26 16.38
C PHE A 7 -0.10 13.67 15.94
N LEU A 8 -0.88 14.44 15.20
CA LEU A 8 -2.14 14.00 14.65
C LEU A 8 -2.25 14.44 13.19
N ARG A 9 -2.64 13.53 12.33
CA ARG A 9 -2.88 13.80 10.91
C ARG A 9 -4.18 13.13 10.50
N LYS A 10 -5.04 13.85 9.79
CA LYS A 10 -6.30 13.32 9.30
C LYS A 10 -6.14 12.86 7.86
N LEU A 11 -6.73 11.72 7.53
CA LEU A 11 -6.67 11.15 6.18
C LEU A 11 -7.10 12.18 5.13
N MET A 12 -8.18 12.91 5.37
CA MET A 12 -8.73 13.84 4.38
C MET A 12 -7.83 15.05 4.13
N ASP A 13 -6.87 15.32 5.00
CA ASP A 13 -5.89 16.38 4.82
C ASP A 13 -4.65 15.91 4.04
N CYS A 14 -4.54 14.60 3.79
CA CYS A 14 -3.43 14.04 3.02
C CYS A 14 -3.68 14.22 1.53
N LYS A 15 -2.63 14.54 0.80
CA LYS A 15 -2.69 14.68 -0.65
C LYS A 15 -3.03 13.35 -1.31
N VAL A 16 -3.95 13.39 -2.28
CA VAL A 16 -4.28 12.24 -3.13
C VAL A 16 -3.25 12.15 -4.25
N ILE A 17 -2.67 10.97 -4.42
CA ILE A 17 -1.75 10.69 -5.53
C ILE A 17 -2.16 9.39 -6.21
N THR A 18 -1.70 9.20 -7.45
CA THR A 18 -1.80 7.92 -8.14
C THR A 18 -0.45 7.24 -8.02
N ALA A 19 -0.43 6.05 -7.42
CA ALA A 19 0.78 5.27 -7.24
C ALA A 19 1.25 4.68 -8.58
N LEU A 20 2.48 4.16 -8.61
CA LEU A 20 3.06 3.54 -9.79
C LEU A 20 2.18 2.42 -10.34
N ASP A 21 1.54 1.65 -9.46
CA ASP A 21 0.66 0.52 -9.81
C ASP A 21 -0.77 0.93 -10.17
N GLY A 22 -1.07 2.23 -10.19
CA GLY A 22 -2.39 2.76 -10.50
C GLY A 22 -3.31 2.93 -9.30
N THR A 23 -2.90 2.53 -8.11
CA THR A 23 -3.69 2.66 -6.88
C THR A 23 -3.85 4.13 -6.51
N ILE A 24 -5.04 4.50 -6.05
CA ILE A 24 -5.31 5.83 -5.49
C ILE A 24 -4.81 5.84 -4.06
N LEU A 25 -3.87 6.73 -3.76
CA LEU A 25 -3.10 6.61 -2.53
C LEU A 25 -3.04 7.94 -1.79
N ARG A 26 -3.10 7.86 -0.45
CA ARG A 26 -2.78 8.94 0.46
C ARG A 26 -1.73 8.45 1.44
N GLU A 27 -0.57 9.07 1.43
CA GLU A 27 0.49 8.71 2.37
C GLU A 27 0.17 9.28 3.74
N LEU A 28 -0.05 8.42 4.72
CA LEU A 28 -0.38 8.82 6.09
C LEU A 28 0.87 9.20 6.88
N LEU A 29 1.93 8.42 6.74
CA LEU A 29 3.19 8.68 7.41
C LEU A 29 4.33 7.98 6.69
N ASN A 30 5.36 8.75 6.34
CA ASN A 30 6.58 8.21 5.76
C ASN A 30 7.77 9.04 6.23
N PRO A 31 8.69 8.45 7.02
CA PRO A 31 9.87 9.18 7.48
C PRO A 31 10.70 9.81 6.36
N LEU A 32 10.66 9.24 5.14
CA LEU A 32 11.33 9.81 3.97
C LEU A 32 10.87 11.25 3.70
N HIS A 33 9.57 11.52 3.85
CA HIS A 33 8.97 12.81 3.53
C HIS A 33 8.68 13.64 4.78
N ASP A 34 8.38 12.99 5.91
CA ASP A 34 7.93 13.66 7.13
C ASP A 34 9.06 13.99 8.09
N GLY A 35 10.22 13.38 7.92
CA GLY A 35 11.43 13.75 8.63
C GLY A 35 11.83 12.81 9.75
N SER A 36 13.04 13.06 10.27
CA SER A 36 13.72 12.17 11.21
C SER A 36 13.17 12.20 12.62
N ARG A 37 12.23 13.11 12.93
CA ARG A 37 11.57 13.12 14.26
C ARG A 37 10.76 11.85 14.49
N PHE A 38 10.35 11.18 13.40
CA PHE A 38 9.59 9.92 13.48
C PHE A 38 10.57 8.76 13.53
N HIS A 39 10.75 8.21 14.74
CA HIS A 39 11.66 7.08 14.96
C HIS A 39 10.96 5.78 14.55
N LEU A 40 10.68 5.65 13.26
CA LEU A 40 9.98 4.52 12.67
C LEU A 40 10.76 4.00 11.47
N GLY A 41 10.80 2.68 11.32
CA GLY A 41 11.41 2.04 10.15
C GLY A 41 10.44 1.81 9.01
N TYR A 42 9.16 2.17 9.16
CA TYR A 42 8.12 1.85 8.18
C TYR A 42 7.34 3.09 7.77
N SER A 43 6.61 2.94 6.66
CA SER A 43 5.64 3.93 6.19
C SER A 43 4.25 3.33 6.18
N ILE A 44 3.23 4.19 6.25
CA ILE A 44 1.82 3.79 6.18
C ILE A 44 1.12 4.66 5.16
N ALA A 45 0.38 4.02 4.26
CA ALA A 45 -0.46 4.70 3.28
C ALA A 45 -1.85 4.11 3.27
N HIS A 46 -2.82 4.94 2.93
CA HIS A 46 -4.21 4.54 2.69
C HIS A 46 -4.40 4.42 1.18
N ALA A 47 -4.96 3.30 0.74
CA ALA A 47 -5.06 2.99 -0.68
C ALA A 47 -6.48 2.59 -1.06
N ILE A 48 -6.86 2.93 -2.30
CA ILE A 48 -8.16 2.58 -2.88
C ILE A 48 -7.94 2.00 -4.26
N ILE A 49 -8.59 0.85 -4.52
CA ILE A 49 -8.74 0.31 -5.87
C ILE A 49 -10.23 0.36 -6.21
N PRO A 50 -10.62 1.21 -7.19
CA PRO A 50 -12.03 1.34 -7.57
C PRO A 50 -12.63 0.05 -8.11
N VAL A 51 -13.94 -0.02 -8.11
CA VAL A 51 -14.71 -1.13 -8.70
C VAL A 51 -14.26 -1.39 -10.12
N GLY A 52 -14.03 -2.66 -10.46
CA GLY A 52 -13.65 -3.10 -11.78
C GLY A 52 -12.20 -2.85 -12.16
N LYS A 53 -11.39 -2.36 -11.22
CA LYS A 53 -9.98 -2.07 -11.47
C LYS A 53 -9.08 -3.12 -10.81
N THR A 54 -7.87 -3.18 -11.32
CA THR A 54 -6.81 -4.06 -10.80
C THR A 54 -5.54 -3.24 -10.73
N SER A 55 -4.81 -3.34 -9.62
CA SER A 55 -3.50 -2.69 -9.54
C SER A 55 -2.54 -3.36 -10.52
N LEU A 56 -1.59 -2.60 -11.06
CA LEU A 56 -0.60 -3.15 -11.98
C LEU A 56 0.36 -4.06 -11.22
N PRO A 57 0.78 -5.18 -11.82
CA PRO A 57 1.79 -6.04 -11.21
C PRO A 57 3.07 -5.26 -10.92
N HIS A 58 3.53 -5.34 -9.68
CA HIS A 58 4.70 -4.62 -9.22
C HIS A 58 5.37 -5.38 -8.07
N ARG A 59 6.56 -4.94 -7.69
CA ARG A 59 7.27 -5.51 -6.55
C ARG A 59 8.12 -4.45 -5.87
N LEU A 60 8.37 -4.67 -4.57
CA LEU A 60 9.38 -3.93 -3.83
C LEU A 60 10.66 -4.75 -3.81
N ILE A 61 11.80 -4.09 -3.99
CA ILE A 61 13.08 -4.79 -4.13
C ILE A 61 13.63 -5.21 -2.77
N LYS A 62 13.66 -4.29 -1.81
CA LYS A 62 14.25 -4.52 -0.48
C LYS A 62 13.21 -4.60 0.63
N ALA A 63 12.12 -3.86 0.49
CA ALA A 63 11.12 -3.75 1.55
C ALA A 63 10.11 -4.90 1.51
N SER A 64 9.59 -5.23 2.68
CA SER A 64 8.37 -6.03 2.82
C SER A 64 7.17 -5.12 2.84
N GLU A 65 6.01 -5.64 2.49
CA GLU A 65 4.76 -4.90 2.54
C GLU A 65 3.68 -5.70 3.24
N VAL A 66 2.82 -4.99 3.97
CA VAL A 66 1.63 -5.57 4.58
C VAL A 66 0.43 -4.76 4.10
N TYR A 67 -0.60 -5.45 3.63
CA TYR A 67 -1.91 -4.86 3.37
C TYR A 67 -2.87 -5.27 4.48
N TYR A 68 -3.69 -4.33 4.91
CA TYR A 68 -4.81 -4.62 5.78
C TYR A 68 -6.08 -4.09 5.14
N ILE A 69 -6.99 -4.98 4.76
CA ILE A 69 -8.21 -4.61 4.04
C ILE A 69 -9.25 -4.06 5.02
N LEU A 70 -9.68 -2.83 4.76
CA LEU A 70 -10.71 -2.17 5.57
C LEU A 70 -12.10 -2.38 4.98
N GLU A 71 -12.24 -2.28 3.66
CA GLU A 71 -13.51 -2.39 2.95
C GLU A 71 -13.29 -3.05 1.59
N GLY A 72 -14.34 -3.68 1.07
CA GLY A 72 -14.33 -4.26 -0.25
C GLY A 72 -13.79 -5.69 -0.28
N ARG A 73 -13.86 -6.31 -1.47
CA ARG A 73 -13.44 -7.68 -1.69
C ARG A 73 -12.65 -7.79 -2.99
N GLY A 74 -11.69 -8.69 -3.00
CA GLY A 74 -10.87 -8.87 -4.18
C GLY A 74 -10.13 -10.19 -4.21
N LEU A 75 -9.30 -10.33 -5.24
CA LEU A 75 -8.34 -11.42 -5.39
C LEU A 75 -6.94 -10.84 -5.26
N MET A 76 -6.19 -11.32 -4.28
CA MET A 76 -4.80 -10.93 -4.10
C MET A 76 -3.90 -11.95 -4.79
N HIS A 77 -2.99 -11.44 -5.62
CA HIS A 77 -2.00 -12.25 -6.32
C HIS A 77 -0.62 -11.93 -5.76
N VAL A 78 0.06 -12.97 -5.30
CA VAL A 78 1.43 -12.89 -4.79
C VAL A 78 2.23 -14.00 -5.47
N ASP A 79 3.08 -13.65 -6.44
CA ASP A 79 3.73 -14.58 -7.36
C ASP A 79 2.70 -15.50 -8.01
N ALA A 80 2.81 -16.81 -7.83
CA ALA A 80 1.88 -17.79 -8.41
C ALA A 80 0.67 -18.09 -7.53
N GLU A 81 0.61 -17.50 -6.34
CA GLU A 81 -0.49 -17.75 -5.40
C GLU A 81 -1.59 -16.70 -5.55
N THR A 82 -2.83 -17.14 -5.44
CA THR A 82 -4.01 -16.27 -5.51
C THR A 82 -4.95 -16.63 -4.39
N LYS A 83 -5.43 -15.64 -3.65
CA LYS A 83 -6.41 -15.84 -2.58
C LYS A 83 -7.45 -14.74 -2.57
N GLU A 84 -8.67 -15.12 -2.20
CA GLU A 84 -9.73 -14.14 -1.95
C GLU A 84 -9.44 -13.40 -0.66
N VAL A 85 -9.67 -12.07 -0.69
CA VAL A 85 -9.50 -11.19 0.47
C VAL A 85 -10.72 -10.31 0.65
N GLY A 86 -10.95 -9.88 1.88
CA GLY A 86 -12.06 -9.01 2.24
C GLY A 86 -11.74 -8.26 3.52
N PRO A 87 -12.75 -7.54 4.08
CA PRO A 87 -12.53 -6.74 5.30
C PRO A 87 -11.93 -7.58 6.43
N GLY A 88 -10.86 -7.05 7.04
CA GLY A 88 -10.15 -7.75 8.11
C GLY A 88 -9.05 -8.69 7.64
N SER A 89 -8.84 -8.85 6.32
CA SER A 89 -7.75 -9.65 5.80
C SER A 89 -6.42 -8.91 5.93
N LEU A 90 -5.42 -9.59 6.46
CA LEU A 90 -4.03 -9.12 6.47
C LEU A 90 -3.23 -9.93 5.46
N ILE A 91 -2.47 -9.25 4.62
CA ILE A 91 -1.65 -9.86 3.59
C ILE A 91 -0.20 -9.44 3.82
N TYR A 92 0.69 -10.43 3.94
CA TYR A 92 2.12 -10.18 4.00
C TYR A 92 2.75 -10.46 2.64
N ILE A 93 3.56 -9.51 2.15
CA ILE A 93 4.21 -9.59 0.85
C ILE A 93 5.72 -9.45 1.05
N PRO A 94 6.49 -10.53 0.83
CA PRO A 94 7.96 -10.47 0.97
C PRO A 94 8.61 -9.60 -0.11
N PRO A 95 9.86 -9.17 0.10
CA PRO A 95 10.62 -8.48 -0.95
C PRO A 95 10.74 -9.32 -2.22
N MET A 96 10.91 -8.66 -3.36
CA MET A 96 11.13 -9.29 -4.67
C MET A 96 9.99 -10.19 -5.13
N THR A 97 8.79 -9.97 -4.60
CA THR A 97 7.62 -10.77 -4.89
C THR A 97 6.64 -9.95 -5.72
N THR A 98 6.25 -10.47 -6.87
CA THR A 98 5.27 -9.80 -7.75
C THR A 98 3.90 -9.83 -7.10
N GLN A 99 3.28 -8.66 -6.99
CA GLN A 99 2.00 -8.48 -6.32
C GLN A 99 1.04 -7.65 -7.16
N PHE A 100 -0.24 -7.99 -7.12
CA PHE A 100 -1.31 -7.13 -7.59
C PHE A 100 -2.64 -7.56 -6.96
N LEU A 101 -3.57 -6.61 -6.89
CA LEU A 101 -4.86 -6.82 -6.24
C LEU A 101 -5.96 -6.47 -7.22
N GLU A 102 -6.84 -7.44 -7.50
CA GLU A 102 -8.02 -7.26 -8.34
C GLU A 102 -9.22 -6.93 -7.48
N ASN A 103 -9.97 -5.90 -7.86
CA ASN A 103 -11.26 -5.65 -7.25
C ASN A 103 -12.33 -6.49 -7.95
N THR A 104 -12.79 -7.53 -7.28
CA THR A 104 -13.83 -8.44 -7.79
C THR A 104 -15.20 -8.18 -7.16
N GLY A 105 -15.29 -7.17 -6.31
CA GLY A 105 -16.52 -6.83 -5.60
C GLY A 105 -17.33 -5.75 -6.31
N THR A 106 -18.31 -5.22 -5.57
CA THR A 106 -19.23 -4.19 -6.05
C THR A 106 -18.98 -2.83 -5.43
N THR A 107 -17.98 -2.72 -4.57
CA THR A 107 -17.56 -1.47 -3.93
C THR A 107 -16.06 -1.30 -4.09
N ASN A 108 -15.54 -0.12 -3.76
CA ASN A 108 -14.10 0.11 -3.75
C ASN A 108 -13.42 -0.81 -2.74
N ILE A 109 -12.21 -1.26 -3.04
CA ILE A 109 -11.35 -1.86 -2.02
C ILE A 109 -10.60 -0.72 -1.35
N VAL A 110 -10.71 -0.65 -0.03
CA VAL A 110 -10.00 0.34 0.80
C VAL A 110 -9.08 -0.42 1.74
N PHE A 111 -7.82 -0.06 1.75
CA PHE A 111 -6.85 -0.81 2.55
C PHE A 111 -5.68 0.08 3.00
N LEU A 112 -4.98 -0.39 4.03
CA LEU A 112 -3.74 0.21 4.48
C LEU A 112 -2.57 -0.55 3.89
N CYS A 113 -1.54 0.19 3.49
CA CYS A 113 -0.26 -0.34 3.03
C CYS A 113 0.81 0.05 4.04
N ILE A 114 1.49 -0.94 4.60
CA ILE A 114 2.60 -0.73 5.53
C ILE A 114 3.85 -1.29 4.87
N VAL A 115 4.87 -0.46 4.71
CA VAL A 115 6.11 -0.81 4.01
C VAL A 115 7.28 -0.66 4.97
N ASP A 116 8.11 -1.70 5.10
CA ASP A 116 9.26 -1.73 6.00
C ASP A 116 10.47 -2.39 5.30
N PRO A 117 11.59 -1.68 5.15
CA PRO A 117 11.85 -0.26 5.46
C PRO A 117 10.89 0.66 4.73
N TYR A 118 10.69 1.87 5.24
CA TYR A 118 9.69 2.80 4.69
C TYR A 118 9.84 2.97 3.18
N TRP A 119 8.70 3.23 2.52
CA TRP A 119 8.63 3.29 1.06
C TRP A 119 9.56 4.34 0.48
N ARG A 120 10.27 3.95 -0.60
CA ARG A 120 11.14 4.81 -1.40
C ARG A 120 10.84 4.56 -2.87
N PRO A 121 10.85 5.62 -3.70
CA PRO A 121 10.52 5.45 -5.12
C PRO A 121 11.51 4.55 -5.87
N ASP A 122 12.75 4.48 -5.45
CA ASP A 122 13.78 3.65 -6.09
C ASP A 122 13.71 2.17 -5.67
N ASP A 123 12.82 1.82 -4.75
CA ASP A 123 12.63 0.45 -4.28
C ASP A 123 11.42 -0.24 -4.91
N GLU A 124 10.69 0.45 -5.80
CA GLU A 124 9.49 -0.09 -6.42
C GLU A 124 9.65 -0.14 -7.93
N GLU A 125 9.20 -1.25 -8.54
CA GLU A 125 9.23 -1.40 -9.99
C GLU A 125 8.00 -2.17 -10.48
N LEU A 126 7.56 -1.82 -11.69
CA LEU A 126 6.53 -2.59 -12.38
C LEU A 126 7.14 -3.88 -12.92
N VAL A 127 6.31 -4.91 -12.98
CA VAL A 127 6.70 -6.23 -13.47
C VAL A 127 5.79 -6.61 -14.62
N GLU A 128 6.37 -7.07 -15.74
CA GLU A 128 5.59 -7.66 -16.81
C GLU A 128 5.20 -9.07 -16.39
N VAL A 129 3.92 -9.39 -16.58
CA VAL A 129 3.40 -10.73 -16.31
C VAL A 129 3.03 -11.36 -17.64
N ASP A 130 3.64 -12.50 -17.93
CA ASP A 130 3.33 -13.28 -19.12
C ASP A 130 1.92 -13.88 -19.00
N GLU A 131 1.18 -13.79 -20.08
CA GLU A 131 -0.16 -14.37 -20.15
C GLU A 131 -0.10 -15.86 -20.49
#